data_6cc698e83de9c25cadfd06d362ddfdab
#
_entry.id   6cc698e83de9c25cadfd06d362ddfdab
#
_cell.length_a   1.000
_cell.length_b   1.000
_cell.length_c   1.000
_cell.angle_alpha   90.00
_cell.angle_beta   90.00
_cell.angle_gamma   90.00
#
_symmetry.space_group_name_H-M   'P 1'
#
loop_
_entity.id
_entity.type
_entity.pdbx_description
1 polymer ?
#
loop_
_entity_poly.entity_id
_entity_poly.type
_entity_poly.pdbx_seq_one_letter_code
_entity_poly.pdbx_strand_id
1 'polypeptide(L)'
;MTKSLYTSFDGFYIRIKEILEGARSKVYRTANIEMLQAYWNVGREIVEEEQKGKDRAGYGNYLIKNLSAKLMKSFGKGFTQSNLRYMRLFYQTFEKRHALRDELSWTHYRLLVKVEEKNARDFYIEEAIAGAWSTRQLDRQINSLYFERILMNNKQRSQAVIK
;
A
#
# COMPACT_ATOMS: atom_id res chain seq x y z
N MET A 1 7.24 43.18 29.59
CA MET A 1 8.04 41.98 29.89
C MET A 1 7.29 40.67 29.65
N THR A 2 5.99 40.57 29.83
CA THR A 2 5.20 39.32 29.68
C THR A 2 5.14 38.75 28.24
N LYS A 3 5.07 39.58 27.22
CA LYS A 3 4.92 39.13 25.80
C LYS A 3 6.16 38.39 25.26
N SER A 4 7.36 38.71 25.76
CA SER A 4 8.61 38.04 25.36
C SER A 4 8.77 36.64 25.95
N LEU A 5 8.22 36.39 27.13
CA LEU A 5 8.27 35.06 27.78
C LEU A 5 7.32 34.07 27.11
N TYR A 6 6.14 34.50 26.66
CA TYR A 6 5.18 33.66 25.94
C TYR A 6 5.72 33.23 24.57
N THR A 7 6.33 34.16 23.81
CA THR A 7 6.97 33.80 22.52
C THR A 7 8.14 32.82 22.66
N SER A 8 8.89 32.93 23.76
CA SER A 8 9.98 31.99 24.08
C SER A 8 9.46 30.61 24.46
N PHE A 9 8.36 30.54 25.21
CA PHE A 9 7.72 29.28 25.61
C PHE A 9 7.07 28.60 24.42
N ASP A 10 6.38 29.30 23.53
CA ASP A 10 5.77 28.79 22.33
C ASP A 10 6.83 28.16 21.41
N GLY A 11 7.96 28.82 21.23
CA GLY A 11 9.09 28.27 20.46
C GLY A 11 9.67 26.99 21.09
N PHE A 12 9.79 26.94 22.41
CA PHE A 12 10.20 25.74 23.15
C PHE A 12 9.19 24.60 22.97
N TYR A 13 7.90 24.87 23.15
CA TYR A 13 6.83 23.90 22.96
C TYR A 13 6.81 23.33 21.54
N ILE A 14 6.97 24.16 20.51
CA ILE A 14 7.02 23.74 19.11
C ILE A 14 8.16 22.74 18.91
N ARG A 15 9.37 23.03 19.40
CA ARG A 15 10.51 22.10 19.29
C ARG A 15 10.25 20.75 19.96
N ILE A 16 9.66 20.74 21.16
CA ILE A 16 9.31 19.49 21.84
C ILE A 16 8.23 18.73 21.06
N LYS A 17 7.23 19.44 20.56
CA LYS A 17 6.18 18.86 19.72
C LYS A 17 6.76 18.19 18.47
N GLU A 18 7.64 18.85 17.73
CA GLU A 18 8.32 18.31 16.54
C GLU A 18 9.13 17.05 16.86
N ILE A 19 9.85 17.03 17.98
CA ILE A 19 10.59 15.82 18.42
C ILE A 19 9.64 14.63 18.64
N LEU A 20 8.53 14.87 19.33
CA LEU A 20 7.55 13.81 19.62
C LEU A 20 6.79 13.35 18.39
N GLU A 21 6.39 14.27 17.51
CA GLU A 21 5.73 13.95 16.25
C GLU A 21 6.67 13.19 15.32
N GLY A 22 7.93 13.60 15.22
CA GLY A 22 8.96 12.90 14.45
C GLY A 22 9.19 11.47 14.95
N ALA A 23 9.29 11.29 16.26
CA ALA A 23 9.43 9.96 16.86
C ALA A 23 8.21 9.06 16.58
N ARG A 24 6.99 9.59 16.75
CA ARG A 24 5.74 8.85 16.46
C ARG A 24 5.64 8.46 14.99
N SER A 25 5.94 9.40 14.09
CA SER A 25 5.93 9.16 12.65
C SER A 25 6.91 8.04 12.26
N LYS A 26 8.13 8.06 12.81
CA LYS A 26 9.14 7.02 12.57
C LYS A 26 8.68 5.64 13.04
N VAL A 27 8.11 5.54 14.25
CA VAL A 27 7.58 4.27 14.76
C VAL A 27 6.46 3.76 13.87
N TYR A 28 5.54 4.63 13.46
CA TYR A 28 4.42 4.26 12.60
C TYR A 28 4.90 3.73 11.24
N ARG A 29 5.83 4.42 10.58
CA ARG A 29 6.40 4.00 9.29
C ARG A 29 7.15 2.67 9.41
N THR A 30 7.95 2.49 10.47
CA THR A 30 8.66 1.23 10.72
C THR A 30 7.67 0.08 10.91
N ALA A 31 6.64 0.26 11.74
CA ALA A 31 5.62 -0.77 11.93
C ALA A 31 4.86 -1.08 10.63
N ASN A 32 4.55 -0.05 9.82
CA ASN A 32 3.87 -0.23 8.54
C ASN A 32 4.70 -1.08 7.57
N ILE A 33 5.98 -0.77 7.37
CA ILE A 33 6.83 -1.52 6.44
C ILE A 33 7.04 -2.97 6.89
N GLU A 34 7.22 -3.21 8.19
CA GLU A 34 7.34 -4.55 8.75
C GLU A 34 6.07 -5.38 8.49
N MET A 35 4.90 -4.79 8.68
CA MET A 35 3.62 -5.45 8.39
C MET A 35 3.43 -5.71 6.89
N LEU A 36 3.80 -4.79 6.03
CA LEU A 36 3.76 -5.00 4.57
C LEU A 36 4.67 -6.15 4.15
N GLN A 37 5.87 -6.22 4.69
CA GLN A 37 6.80 -7.32 4.43
C GLN A 37 6.28 -8.66 4.96
N ALA A 38 5.63 -8.67 6.13
CA ALA A 38 4.97 -9.85 6.66
C ALA A 38 3.84 -10.33 5.74
N TYR A 39 2.98 -9.44 5.25
CA TYR A 39 1.91 -9.78 4.32
C TYR A 39 2.44 -10.28 2.97
N TRP A 40 3.52 -9.70 2.48
CA TRP A 40 4.20 -10.19 1.29
C TRP A 40 4.74 -11.63 1.48
N ASN A 41 5.39 -11.90 2.62
CA ASN A 41 5.88 -13.23 2.96
C ASN A 41 4.73 -14.24 3.13
N VAL A 42 3.62 -13.86 3.77
CA VAL A 42 2.41 -14.71 3.84
C VAL A 42 1.89 -15.02 2.44
N GLY A 43 1.87 -14.03 1.56
CA GLY A 43 1.48 -14.23 0.15
C GLY A 43 2.39 -15.22 -0.56
N ARG A 44 3.70 -15.15 -0.35
CA ARG A 44 4.68 -16.09 -0.88
C ARG A 44 4.40 -17.53 -0.41
N GLU A 45 4.28 -17.73 0.89
CA GLU A 45 4.00 -19.05 1.46
C GLU A 45 2.71 -19.66 0.90
N ILE A 46 1.67 -18.82 0.71
CA ILE A 46 0.41 -19.29 0.09
C ILE A 46 0.65 -19.77 -1.34
N VAL A 47 1.37 -18.99 -2.16
CA VAL A 47 1.66 -19.35 -3.57
C VAL A 47 2.51 -20.61 -3.65
N GLU A 48 3.55 -20.73 -2.83
CA GLU A 48 4.42 -21.90 -2.80
C GLU A 48 3.65 -23.17 -2.38
N GLU A 49 2.75 -23.05 -1.40
CA GLU A 49 1.94 -24.17 -0.95
C GLU A 49 0.86 -24.58 -1.99
N GLU A 50 0.25 -23.59 -2.66
CA GLU A 50 -0.68 -23.84 -3.78
C GLU A 50 0.00 -24.61 -4.91
N GLN A 51 1.27 -24.29 -5.23
CA GLN A 51 2.04 -24.97 -6.26
C GLN A 51 2.31 -26.44 -5.92
N LYS A 52 2.54 -26.78 -4.65
CA LYS A 52 2.69 -28.19 -4.21
C LYS A 52 1.42 -29.00 -4.39
N GLY A 53 0.27 -28.37 -4.36
CA GLY A 53 -1.04 -29.01 -4.49
C GLY A 53 -1.77 -28.78 -5.81
N LYS A 54 -1.10 -28.21 -6.84
CA LYS A 54 -1.73 -27.77 -8.10
C LYS A 54 -2.49 -28.87 -8.87
N ASP A 55 -2.07 -30.12 -8.70
CA ASP A 55 -2.71 -31.25 -9.36
C ASP A 55 -4.02 -31.71 -8.69
N ARG A 56 -4.41 -31.07 -7.57
CA ARG A 56 -5.63 -31.36 -6.83
C ARG A 56 -6.65 -30.25 -7.07
N ALA A 57 -7.73 -30.56 -7.79
CA ALA A 57 -8.82 -29.62 -8.03
C ALA A 57 -9.37 -29.04 -6.71
N GLY A 58 -9.47 -27.71 -6.64
CA GLY A 58 -9.99 -27.01 -5.45
C GLY A 58 -9.03 -26.85 -4.27
N TYR A 59 -7.79 -27.35 -4.37
CA TYR A 59 -6.82 -27.29 -3.27
C TYR A 59 -6.57 -25.85 -2.77
N GLY A 60 -6.40 -24.88 -3.66
CA GLY A 60 -6.16 -23.51 -3.29
C GLY A 60 -7.30 -22.88 -2.46
N ASN A 61 -8.57 -23.18 -2.81
CA ASN A 61 -9.71 -22.71 -2.02
C ASN A 61 -9.78 -23.40 -0.66
N TYR A 62 -9.49 -24.68 -0.58
CA TYR A 62 -9.39 -25.43 0.67
C TYR A 62 -8.28 -24.86 1.55
N LEU A 63 -7.10 -24.61 0.99
CA LEU A 63 -5.95 -24.01 1.69
C LEU A 63 -6.31 -22.67 2.32
N ILE A 64 -6.82 -21.72 1.53
CA ILE A 64 -7.20 -20.38 1.98
C ILE A 64 -8.28 -20.44 3.08
N LYS A 65 -9.28 -21.30 2.92
CA LYS A 65 -10.37 -21.44 3.91
C LYS A 65 -9.83 -21.90 5.26
N ASN A 66 -9.00 -22.96 5.27
CA ASN A 66 -8.47 -23.54 6.51
C ASN A 66 -7.43 -22.65 7.16
N LEU A 67 -6.56 -22.00 6.35
CA LEU A 67 -5.57 -21.05 6.84
C LEU A 67 -6.28 -19.85 7.50
N SER A 68 -7.30 -19.29 6.86
CA SER A 68 -8.10 -18.20 7.41
C SER A 68 -8.70 -18.57 8.76
N ALA A 69 -9.34 -19.73 8.88
CA ALA A 69 -9.95 -20.16 10.13
C ALA A 69 -8.94 -20.24 11.28
N LYS A 70 -7.75 -20.79 11.03
CA LYS A 70 -6.68 -20.90 12.03
C LYS A 70 -6.09 -19.53 12.40
N LEU A 71 -5.77 -18.71 11.40
CA LEU A 71 -5.16 -17.40 11.64
C LEU A 71 -6.13 -16.42 12.31
N MET A 72 -7.40 -16.44 11.96
CA MET A 72 -8.41 -15.61 12.64
C MET A 72 -8.56 -15.97 14.12
N LYS A 73 -8.41 -17.25 14.48
CA LYS A 73 -8.43 -17.69 15.88
C LYS A 73 -7.20 -17.20 16.65
N SER A 74 -6.02 -17.17 16.02
CA SER A 74 -4.75 -16.83 16.67
C SER A 74 -4.45 -15.32 16.64
N PHE A 75 -4.79 -14.63 15.54
CA PHE A 75 -4.38 -13.25 15.25
C PHE A 75 -5.55 -12.29 14.95
N GLY A 76 -6.79 -12.78 14.98
CA GLY A 76 -8.00 -11.97 14.84
C GLY A 76 -8.41 -11.68 13.40
N LYS A 77 -9.29 -10.67 13.24
CA LYS A 77 -10.06 -10.40 12.00
C LYS A 77 -9.24 -9.97 10.78
N GLY A 78 -7.96 -9.67 10.93
CA GLY A 78 -7.08 -9.26 9.83
C GLY A 78 -6.81 -10.36 8.78
N PHE A 79 -7.10 -11.64 9.09
CA PHE A 79 -6.75 -12.79 8.27
C PHE A 79 -7.97 -13.49 7.66
N THR A 80 -8.95 -12.72 7.20
CA THR A 80 -10.09 -13.24 6.42
C THR A 80 -9.62 -13.86 5.11
N GLN A 81 -10.43 -14.77 4.54
CA GLN A 81 -10.14 -15.36 3.23
C GLN A 81 -9.88 -14.30 2.15
N SER A 82 -10.67 -13.22 2.15
CA SER A 82 -10.47 -12.11 1.22
C SER A 82 -9.10 -11.46 1.42
N ASN A 83 -8.69 -11.19 2.66
CA ASN A 83 -7.39 -10.55 2.92
C ASN A 83 -6.22 -11.47 2.57
N LEU A 84 -6.32 -12.78 2.81
CA LEU A 84 -5.31 -13.76 2.39
C LEU A 84 -5.18 -13.83 0.86
N ARG A 85 -6.30 -13.73 0.11
CA ARG A 85 -6.26 -13.62 -1.36
C ARG A 85 -5.56 -12.34 -1.81
N TYR A 86 -5.77 -11.21 -1.12
CA TYR A 86 -5.02 -9.98 -1.40
C TYR A 86 -3.52 -10.11 -1.07
N MET A 87 -3.14 -10.79 0.01
CA MET A 87 -1.73 -11.05 0.32
C MET A 87 -1.07 -11.92 -0.77
N ARG A 88 -1.77 -12.96 -1.25
CA ARG A 88 -1.33 -13.78 -2.37
C ARG A 88 -1.12 -12.94 -3.64
N LEU A 89 -2.10 -12.14 -4.02
CA LEU A 89 -2.02 -11.24 -5.18
C LEU A 89 -0.92 -10.19 -5.00
N PHE A 90 -0.72 -9.70 -3.81
CA PHE A 90 0.33 -8.75 -3.46
C PHE A 90 1.72 -9.31 -3.76
N TYR A 91 2.00 -10.53 -3.33
CA TYR A 91 3.25 -11.23 -3.68
C TYR A 91 3.40 -11.40 -5.18
N GLN A 92 2.36 -11.83 -5.88
CA GLN A 92 2.38 -12.05 -7.33
C GLN A 92 2.57 -10.75 -8.14
N THR A 93 2.07 -9.63 -7.61
CA THR A 93 2.13 -8.31 -8.28
C THR A 93 3.45 -7.59 -8.03
N PHE A 94 3.97 -7.69 -6.81
CA PHE A 94 5.21 -7.02 -6.38
C PHE A 94 6.31 -8.05 -6.15
N GLU A 95 7.02 -8.40 -7.22
CA GLU A 95 8.05 -9.47 -7.22
C GLU A 95 9.17 -9.26 -6.19
N LYS A 96 9.47 -8.00 -5.87
CA LYS A 96 10.59 -7.62 -5.00
C LYS A 96 10.09 -6.97 -3.72
N ARG A 97 10.24 -7.67 -2.59
CA ARG A 97 9.87 -7.18 -1.26
C ARG A 97 10.52 -5.83 -0.90
N HIS A 98 11.78 -5.61 -1.31
CA HIS A 98 12.51 -4.37 -1.03
C HIS A 98 12.04 -3.16 -1.84
N ALA A 99 11.19 -3.35 -2.84
CA ALA A 99 10.58 -2.26 -3.61
C ALA A 99 9.30 -1.71 -2.96
N LEU A 100 8.87 -2.28 -1.82
CA LEU A 100 7.72 -1.78 -1.07
C LEU A 100 8.03 -0.42 -0.44
N ARG A 101 7.08 0.49 -0.52
CA ARG A 101 7.19 1.87 -0.01
C ARG A 101 6.50 1.98 1.34
N ASP A 102 7.19 2.51 2.34
CA ASP A 102 6.67 2.69 3.70
C ASP A 102 5.68 3.87 3.83
N GLU A 103 5.63 4.74 2.80
CA GLU A 103 4.64 5.81 2.67
C GLU A 103 3.23 5.30 2.38
N LEU A 104 3.12 4.08 1.80
CA LEU A 104 1.85 3.48 1.42
C LEU A 104 1.40 2.45 2.45
N SER A 105 0.14 2.53 2.88
CA SER A 105 -0.47 1.55 3.79
C SER A 105 -0.90 0.27 3.05
N TRP A 106 -1.20 -0.79 3.82
CA TRP A 106 -1.80 -2.02 3.28
C TRP A 106 -3.06 -1.75 2.43
N THR A 107 -3.89 -0.80 2.84
CA THR A 107 -5.10 -0.45 2.08
C THR A 107 -4.77 0.19 0.73
N HIS A 108 -3.71 0.98 0.61
CA HIS A 108 -3.23 1.46 -0.68
C HIS A 108 -2.80 0.30 -1.58
N TYR A 109 -2.00 -0.63 -1.06
CA TYR A 109 -1.56 -1.80 -1.83
C TYR A 109 -2.73 -2.68 -2.29
N ARG A 110 -3.78 -2.84 -1.47
CA ARG A 110 -5.00 -3.55 -1.87
C ARG A 110 -5.74 -2.90 -3.05
N LEU A 111 -5.62 -1.60 -3.23
CA LEU A 111 -6.13 -0.91 -4.42
C LEU A 111 -5.19 -1.10 -5.61
N LEU A 112 -3.89 -0.92 -5.39
CA LEU A 112 -2.87 -1.00 -6.44
C LEU A 112 -2.76 -2.38 -7.09
N VAL A 113 -2.93 -3.47 -6.35
CA VAL A 113 -2.90 -4.83 -6.92
C VAL A 113 -4.05 -5.12 -7.89
N LYS A 114 -5.09 -4.29 -7.90
CA LYS A 114 -6.19 -4.38 -8.86
C LYS A 114 -5.89 -3.69 -10.19
N VAL A 115 -4.87 -2.85 -10.24
CA VAL A 115 -4.43 -2.19 -11.46
C VAL A 115 -3.54 -3.18 -12.22
N GLU A 116 -4.07 -3.76 -13.30
CA GLU A 116 -3.41 -4.84 -14.05
C GLU A 116 -2.18 -4.33 -14.80
N GLU A 117 -2.30 -3.17 -15.45
CA GLU A 117 -1.22 -2.57 -16.26
C GLU A 117 -0.12 -2.02 -15.35
N LYS A 118 1.11 -2.52 -15.55
CA LYS A 118 2.25 -2.19 -14.69
C LYS A 118 2.59 -0.70 -14.69
N ASN A 119 2.60 -0.06 -15.87
CA ASN A 119 2.96 1.36 -15.95
C ASN A 119 1.92 2.25 -15.28
N ALA A 120 0.62 1.90 -15.38
CA ALA A 120 -0.45 2.58 -14.66
C ALA A 120 -0.28 2.40 -13.15
N ARG A 121 0.02 1.20 -12.71
CA ARG A 121 0.25 0.91 -11.28
C ARG A 121 1.45 1.67 -10.73
N ASP A 122 2.58 1.67 -11.44
CA ASP A 122 3.78 2.41 -11.05
C ASP A 122 3.51 3.92 -11.00
N PHE A 123 2.77 4.46 -11.97
CA PHE A 123 2.31 5.84 -11.97
C PHE A 123 1.47 6.18 -10.74
N TYR A 124 0.46 5.35 -10.40
CA TYR A 124 -0.37 5.59 -9.22
C TYR A 124 0.42 5.50 -7.91
N ILE A 125 1.45 4.67 -7.82
CA ILE A 125 2.36 4.60 -6.67
C ILE A 125 3.09 5.94 -6.50
N GLU A 126 3.74 6.43 -7.55
CA GLU A 126 4.53 7.67 -7.49
C GLU A 126 3.63 8.90 -7.21
N GLU A 127 2.47 8.99 -7.86
CA GLU A 127 1.51 10.08 -7.62
C GLU A 127 0.92 10.04 -6.20
N ALA A 128 0.61 8.85 -5.68
CA ALA A 128 0.10 8.70 -4.32
C ALA A 128 1.13 9.11 -3.27
N ILE A 129 2.40 8.82 -3.49
CA ILE A 129 3.50 9.23 -2.61
C ILE A 129 3.74 10.75 -2.72
N ALA A 130 3.92 11.27 -3.94
CA ALA A 130 4.20 12.67 -4.19
C ALA A 130 3.07 13.59 -3.68
N GLY A 131 1.82 13.18 -3.89
CA GLY A 131 0.63 13.93 -3.45
C GLY A 131 0.15 13.59 -2.05
N ALA A 132 0.83 12.69 -1.32
CA ALA A 132 0.40 12.15 -0.03
C ALA A 132 -1.09 11.74 -0.05
N TRP A 133 -1.51 11.02 -1.10
CA TRP A 133 -2.91 10.67 -1.28
C TRP A 133 -3.40 9.73 -0.18
N SER A 134 -4.58 10.02 0.33
CA SER A 134 -5.33 9.06 1.12
C SER A 134 -5.81 7.89 0.25
N THR A 135 -6.18 6.78 0.88
CA THR A 135 -6.74 5.62 0.16
C THR A 135 -7.99 5.98 -0.65
N ARG A 136 -8.83 6.93 -0.16
CA ARG A 136 -10.01 7.42 -0.88
C ARG A 136 -9.63 8.22 -2.13
N GLN A 137 -8.57 9.04 -2.04
CA GLN A 137 -8.07 9.78 -3.20
C GLN A 137 -7.50 8.83 -4.25
N LEU A 138 -6.66 7.87 -3.84
CA LEU A 138 -6.11 6.87 -4.73
C LEU A 138 -7.23 6.07 -5.43
N ASP A 139 -8.20 5.55 -4.68
CA ASP A 139 -9.35 4.81 -5.22
C ASP A 139 -10.13 5.64 -6.26
N ARG A 140 -10.40 6.92 -5.97
CA ARG A 140 -11.06 7.83 -6.90
C ARG A 140 -10.24 8.04 -8.17
N GLN A 141 -8.91 8.21 -8.08
CA GLN A 141 -8.05 8.43 -9.25
C GLN A 141 -7.98 7.19 -10.14
N ILE A 142 -7.87 6.00 -9.53
CA ILE A 142 -7.92 4.72 -10.27
C ILE A 142 -9.27 4.58 -10.99
N ASN A 143 -10.37 4.76 -10.28
CA ASN A 143 -11.73 4.60 -10.85
C ASN A 143 -12.07 5.66 -11.91
N SER A 144 -11.45 6.84 -11.87
CA SER A 144 -11.61 7.88 -12.88
C SER A 144 -10.66 7.76 -14.06
N LEU A 145 -9.88 6.68 -14.14
CA LEU A 145 -8.91 6.42 -15.21
C LEU A 145 -7.93 7.60 -15.40
N TYR A 146 -7.37 8.09 -14.29
CA TYR A 146 -6.52 9.29 -14.31
C TYR A 146 -5.26 9.11 -15.16
N PHE A 147 -4.62 7.95 -15.10
CA PHE A 147 -3.45 7.62 -15.93
C PHE A 147 -3.78 7.67 -17.42
N GLU A 148 -4.86 7.04 -17.84
CA GLU A 148 -5.30 6.99 -19.23
C GLU A 148 -5.65 8.39 -19.78
N ARG A 149 -6.29 9.23 -18.96
CA ARG A 149 -6.59 10.63 -19.33
C ARG A 149 -5.33 11.45 -19.55
N ILE A 150 -4.29 11.28 -18.72
CA ILE A 150 -3.02 11.97 -18.91
C ILE A 150 -2.36 11.52 -20.22
N LEU A 151 -2.33 10.23 -20.52
CA LEU A 151 -1.77 9.70 -21.76
C LEU A 151 -2.47 10.25 -23.00
N MET A 152 -3.81 10.33 -22.98
CA MET A 152 -4.59 10.91 -24.07
C MET A 152 -4.26 12.39 -24.29
N ASN A 153 -4.21 13.18 -23.21
CA ASN A 153 -3.89 14.60 -23.28
C ASN A 153 -2.47 14.85 -23.84
N ASN A 154 -1.49 14.03 -23.44
CA ASN A 154 -0.12 14.14 -23.94
C ASN A 154 -0.02 13.79 -25.41
N LYS A 155 -0.72 12.76 -25.90
CA LYS A 155 -0.80 12.42 -27.32
C LYS A 155 -1.39 13.56 -28.17
N GLN A 156 -2.50 14.18 -27.70
CA GLN A 156 -3.12 15.31 -28.38
C GLN A 156 -2.18 16.54 -28.47
N ARG A 157 -1.46 16.85 -27.40
CA ARG A 157 -0.47 17.94 -27.39
C ARG A 157 0.68 17.68 -28.36
N SER A 158 1.22 16.46 -28.40
CA SER A 158 2.29 16.09 -29.31
C SER A 158 1.86 16.19 -30.78
N GLN A 159 0.63 15.84 -31.11
CA GLN A 159 0.08 15.96 -32.47
C GLN A 159 -0.19 17.43 -32.88
N ALA A 160 -0.47 18.31 -31.93
CA ALA A 160 -0.71 19.72 -32.18
C ALA A 160 0.60 20.51 -32.44
N VAL A 161 1.73 20.04 -31.96
CA VAL A 161 3.06 20.67 -32.15
C VAL A 161 3.69 20.29 -33.50
N ILE A 162 3.24 19.22 -34.15
CA ILE A 162 3.78 18.72 -35.44
C ILE A 162 3.04 19.34 -36.65
N LYS A 163 2.00 20.14 -36.42
CA LYS A 163 1.28 20.91 -37.43
C LYS A 163 1.77 22.37 -37.47
#